data_ee44fbe00bdb71a8cdcbef5f7f8f71d3
#
_entry.id   ee44fbe00bdb71a8cdcbef5f7f8f71d3
#
_cell.length_a   1.000
_cell.length_b   1.000
_cell.length_c   1.000
_cell.angle_alpha   90.00
_cell.angle_beta   90.00
_cell.angle_gamma   90.00
#
_symmetry.space_group_name_H-M   'P 1'
#
loop_
_entity.id
_entity.type
_entity.pdbx_description
1 polymer ?
#
loop_
_entity_poly.entity_id
_entity_poly.type
_entity_poly.pdbx_seq_one_letter_code
_entity_poly.pdbx_strand_id
1 'polypeptide(L)'
;MKKLFYALSCMAAVVVAGGCSDYDSDLTYQETTVDFAVSEIGMEGDAAEVGLKLSRAAKEAFTVTIRMSSSDVAPEDIVSDPALDGDMLVVPIAAGETTGSFTISKAEGRNPEGTVKFRIESLSATSGYKIGTTTETTLSFTAIVSTGTEMQLEGKVGDENYRNMVYVDLSNSTQQQIDRKSWNLGFCCGEEFRVILNSSYATLAVATEKSDFASVGLEDAEKAPSLLGGMTDDITSLIDDVEGDPTKTVFGRIASSDDEAKVFFVASEDNKKDAEGQEDRTLWYKVKVVRNGEGYKVEYGTVGDTTPKIVEIAKDPLYNYVGLSLSTGKTTEAEAEAKKWDFMWSYAAASTVMASGPMLSFSQDVITINRLSGVEVATVMTETKTYADFKYEDVASAEFETAANAIGTTWRTPAMPGSTGGVKTDRFFVIKDCGGNYYKLQFLSFGSGDSGERGRPELQYELLK
;
A
#
# COMPACT_ATOMS: atom_id res chain seq x y z
N MET A 1 4.78 -64.21 -8.14
CA MET A 1 3.74 -65.01 -7.47
C MET A 1 2.62 -64.06 -7.11
N LYS A 2 1.51 -63.98 -7.91
CA LYS A 2 0.18 -64.55 -7.54
C LYS A 2 -0.39 -63.87 -6.28
N LYS A 3 -1.53 -63.19 -6.24
CA LYS A 3 -2.90 -63.36 -6.80
C LYS A 3 -3.68 -62.09 -6.45
N LEU A 4 -4.41 -61.38 -7.21
CA LEU A 4 -5.73 -61.65 -7.86
C LEU A 4 -6.83 -62.10 -6.89
N PHE A 5 -7.93 -61.37 -6.75
CA PHE A 5 -9.34 -61.82 -6.74
C PHE A 5 -10.31 -60.69 -6.37
N TYR A 6 -11.16 -60.24 -7.24
CA TYR A 6 -12.59 -60.44 -7.54
C TYR A 6 -13.53 -59.71 -6.56
N ALA A 7 -14.25 -58.74 -7.01
CA ALA A 7 -15.60 -58.66 -7.63
C ALA A 7 -16.70 -59.45 -6.89
N LEU A 8 -17.76 -58.82 -6.48
CA LEU A 8 -19.12 -59.25 -6.78
C LEU A 8 -20.19 -58.17 -6.56
N SER A 9 -21.00 -58.03 -7.58
CA SER A 9 -22.28 -57.38 -7.76
C SER A 9 -23.36 -57.91 -6.82
N CYS A 10 -24.29 -57.06 -6.38
CA CYS A 10 -25.66 -57.47 -6.09
C CYS A 10 -26.65 -56.38 -6.53
N MET A 11 -27.31 -56.67 -7.62
CA MET A 11 -28.58 -56.10 -8.07
C MET A 11 -29.68 -56.48 -7.10
N ALA A 12 -30.50 -55.52 -6.68
CA ALA A 12 -31.87 -55.81 -6.24
C ALA A 12 -32.80 -54.80 -6.87
N ALA A 13 -33.54 -55.27 -7.85
CA ALA A 13 -34.69 -54.59 -8.44
C ALA A 13 -35.90 -54.73 -7.50
N VAL A 14 -36.49 -53.60 -7.11
CA VAL A 14 -37.86 -53.57 -6.57
C VAL A 14 -38.70 -52.71 -7.50
N VAL A 15 -39.57 -53.36 -8.23
CA VAL A 15 -40.67 -52.72 -8.97
C VAL A 15 -41.81 -52.51 -7.98
N VAL A 16 -42.22 -51.25 -7.78
CA VAL A 16 -43.55 -50.95 -7.24
C VAL A 16 -44.20 -49.96 -8.20
N ALA A 17 -45.25 -50.46 -8.83
CA ALA A 17 -46.14 -49.66 -9.64
C ALA A 17 -47.15 -48.90 -8.78
N GLY A 18 -47.48 -47.70 -9.22
CA GLY A 18 -48.76 -47.09 -8.93
C GLY A 18 -48.70 -45.75 -8.23
N GLY A 19 -49.10 -44.72 -8.96
CA GLY A 19 -49.50 -43.42 -8.39
C GLY A 19 -49.18 -42.26 -9.31
N CYS A 20 -50.07 -41.97 -10.28
CA CYS A 20 -50.13 -40.64 -10.90
C CYS A 20 -50.40 -39.62 -9.80
N SER A 21 -49.46 -38.76 -9.56
CA SER A 21 -49.69 -37.42 -9.02
C SER A 21 -48.89 -36.46 -9.88
N ASP A 22 -49.57 -35.49 -10.47
CA ASP A 22 -48.99 -34.35 -11.15
C ASP A 22 -47.98 -33.67 -10.19
N TYR A 23 -46.70 -34.01 -10.35
CA TYR A 23 -45.63 -33.22 -9.82
C TYR A 23 -45.25 -32.23 -10.93
N ASP A 24 -45.79 -31.01 -10.82
CA ASP A 24 -45.17 -29.84 -11.38
C ASP A 24 -43.76 -29.75 -10.73
N SER A 25 -42.80 -30.43 -11.29
CA SER A 25 -41.42 -30.16 -11.01
C SER A 25 -41.11 -28.80 -11.64
N ASP A 26 -41.17 -27.75 -10.84
CA ASP A 26 -40.46 -26.53 -11.08
C ASP A 26 -38.97 -26.93 -11.22
N LEU A 27 -38.60 -27.41 -12.38
CA LEU A 27 -37.22 -27.47 -12.83
C LEU A 27 -36.79 -26.00 -12.98
N THR A 28 -36.37 -25.39 -11.86
CA THR A 28 -35.70 -24.11 -11.92
C THR A 28 -34.53 -24.28 -12.90
N TYR A 29 -34.72 -23.74 -14.09
CA TYR A 29 -33.72 -23.73 -15.13
C TYR A 29 -32.53 -22.93 -14.62
N GLN A 30 -31.51 -23.63 -14.10
CA GLN A 30 -30.32 -22.98 -13.57
C GLN A 30 -29.39 -22.71 -14.74
N GLU A 31 -29.20 -21.42 -15.02
CA GLU A 31 -28.21 -20.95 -15.98
C GLU A 31 -26.79 -21.32 -15.57
N THR A 32 -25.96 -21.62 -16.53
CA THR A 32 -24.52 -21.80 -16.33
C THR A 32 -23.86 -20.43 -16.22
N THR A 33 -23.20 -20.14 -15.10
CA THR A 33 -22.43 -18.89 -14.95
C THR A 33 -21.04 -19.03 -15.54
N VAL A 34 -20.54 -17.94 -16.10
CA VAL A 34 -19.17 -17.78 -16.58
C VAL A 34 -18.51 -16.69 -15.77
N ASP A 35 -17.41 -17.01 -15.13
CA ASP A 35 -16.66 -16.17 -14.22
C ASP A 35 -15.16 -16.20 -14.59
N PHE A 36 -14.39 -15.17 -14.22
CA PHE A 36 -12.95 -15.37 -14.12
C PHE A 36 -12.64 -16.36 -12.99
N ALA A 37 -11.61 -17.18 -13.19
CA ALA A 37 -11.19 -18.15 -12.18
C ALA A 37 -10.72 -17.48 -10.90
N VAL A 38 -10.04 -16.33 -11.04
CA VAL A 38 -9.53 -15.48 -9.96
C VAL A 38 -9.74 -14.00 -10.32
N SER A 39 -9.74 -13.11 -9.33
CA SER A 39 -9.87 -11.67 -9.52
C SER A 39 -8.54 -10.95 -9.77
N GLU A 40 -7.42 -11.58 -9.44
CA GLU A 40 -6.07 -11.02 -9.58
C GLU A 40 -5.09 -12.11 -10.00
N ILE A 41 -4.12 -11.74 -10.85
CA ILE A 41 -3.07 -12.61 -11.40
C ILE A 41 -1.78 -11.82 -11.42
N GLY A 42 -0.71 -12.35 -10.85
CA GLY A 42 0.66 -11.87 -11.07
C GLY A 42 1.26 -12.52 -12.31
N MET A 43 1.99 -11.76 -13.13
CA MET A 43 2.75 -12.34 -14.24
C MET A 43 4.08 -12.86 -13.71
N GLU A 44 4.21 -14.18 -13.63
CA GLU A 44 5.49 -14.84 -13.36
C GLU A 44 6.22 -15.12 -14.67
N GLY A 45 7.34 -14.45 -14.93
CA GLY A 45 8.10 -14.58 -16.17
C GLY A 45 7.53 -13.78 -17.34
N ASP A 46 7.51 -14.35 -18.54
CA ASP A 46 7.18 -13.64 -19.78
C ASP A 46 5.73 -13.86 -20.26
N ALA A 47 4.97 -14.73 -19.61
CA ALA A 47 3.59 -15.02 -19.95
C ALA A 47 2.76 -15.41 -18.73
N ALA A 48 1.47 -15.08 -18.76
CA ALA A 48 0.47 -15.51 -17.79
C ALA A 48 -0.77 -16.05 -18.47
N GLU A 49 -1.33 -17.12 -17.91
CA GLU A 49 -2.60 -17.69 -18.33
C GLU A 49 -3.74 -17.07 -17.48
N VAL A 50 -4.74 -16.52 -18.15
CA VAL A 50 -5.94 -15.96 -17.53
C VAL A 50 -7.10 -16.93 -17.70
N GLY A 51 -7.51 -17.56 -16.60
CA GLY A 51 -8.52 -18.59 -16.58
C GLY A 51 -9.96 -18.09 -16.48
N LEU A 52 -10.86 -18.74 -17.18
CA LEU A 52 -12.30 -18.65 -17.01
C LEU A 52 -12.83 -19.95 -16.39
N LYS A 53 -13.87 -19.88 -15.58
CA LYS A 53 -14.57 -21.04 -15.01
C LYS A 53 -16.06 -20.96 -15.29
N LEU A 54 -16.67 -22.11 -15.54
CA LEU A 54 -18.09 -22.27 -15.68
C LEU A 54 -18.65 -23.04 -14.48
N SER A 55 -19.82 -22.66 -14.01
CA SER A 55 -20.49 -23.39 -12.91
C SER A 55 -20.91 -24.80 -13.29
N ARG A 56 -20.98 -25.11 -14.60
CA ARG A 56 -21.32 -26.42 -15.19
C ARG A 56 -20.66 -26.56 -16.54
N ALA A 57 -20.51 -27.81 -17.01
CA ALA A 57 -20.00 -28.09 -18.36
C ALA A 57 -20.85 -27.40 -19.43
N ALA A 58 -20.19 -26.83 -20.42
CA ALA A 58 -20.82 -26.17 -21.54
C ALA A 58 -21.66 -27.16 -22.35
N LYS A 59 -22.92 -26.86 -22.58
CA LYS A 59 -23.81 -27.73 -23.36
C LYS A 59 -23.53 -27.64 -24.86
N GLU A 60 -23.06 -26.52 -25.33
CA GLU A 60 -22.67 -26.20 -26.70
C GLU A 60 -21.42 -25.34 -26.72
N ALA A 61 -20.73 -25.30 -27.84
CA ALA A 61 -19.59 -24.40 -28.01
C ALA A 61 -20.07 -22.95 -28.10
N PHE A 62 -19.42 -22.03 -27.43
CA PHE A 62 -19.70 -20.59 -27.46
C PHE A 62 -18.43 -19.80 -27.26
N THR A 63 -18.53 -18.48 -27.38
CA THR A 63 -17.41 -17.58 -27.12
C THR A 63 -17.70 -16.61 -26.00
N VAL A 64 -16.67 -16.22 -25.26
CA VAL A 64 -16.68 -15.18 -24.25
C VAL A 64 -15.94 -13.99 -24.82
N THR A 65 -16.62 -12.85 -24.92
CA THR A 65 -16.00 -11.57 -25.32
C THR A 65 -15.52 -10.85 -24.08
N ILE A 66 -14.25 -10.48 -24.06
CA ILE A 66 -13.58 -9.85 -22.94
C ILE A 66 -12.99 -8.52 -23.42
N ARG A 67 -13.21 -7.45 -22.63
CA ARG A 67 -12.57 -6.15 -22.86
C ARG A 67 -11.30 -6.06 -22.02
N MET A 68 -10.23 -5.60 -22.64
CA MET A 68 -9.00 -5.20 -21.98
C MET A 68 -8.98 -3.69 -21.74
N SER A 69 -8.48 -3.26 -20.61
CA SER A 69 -8.21 -1.84 -20.31
C SER A 69 -6.96 -1.71 -19.45
N SER A 70 -6.16 -0.69 -19.70
CA SER A 70 -4.99 -0.32 -18.89
C SER A 70 -4.74 1.17 -19.01
N SER A 71 -4.23 1.78 -17.94
CA SER A 71 -3.66 3.14 -17.97
C SER A 71 -2.13 3.12 -18.04
N ASP A 72 -1.52 1.99 -17.63
CA ASP A 72 -0.09 1.93 -17.32
C ASP A 72 0.68 1.04 -18.30
N VAL A 73 -0.01 0.13 -18.99
CA VAL A 73 0.59 -0.80 -19.95
C VAL A 73 0.07 -0.47 -21.35
N ALA A 74 0.98 -0.16 -22.27
CA ALA A 74 0.61 0.13 -23.66
C ALA A 74 0.25 -1.18 -24.40
N PRO A 75 -0.74 -1.18 -25.30
CA PRO A 75 -1.14 -2.38 -26.04
C PRO A 75 0.00 -3.04 -26.83
N GLU A 76 0.96 -2.23 -27.31
CA GLU A 76 2.15 -2.71 -28.04
C GLU A 76 3.20 -3.41 -27.14
N ASP A 77 3.08 -3.30 -25.84
CA ASP A 77 3.98 -3.94 -24.89
C ASP A 77 3.59 -5.38 -24.54
N ILE A 78 2.41 -5.81 -25.00
CA ILE A 78 1.88 -7.15 -24.74
C ILE A 78 1.41 -7.87 -26.02
N VAL A 79 1.39 -9.18 -25.94
CA VAL A 79 0.81 -10.07 -26.95
C VAL A 79 -0.21 -10.96 -26.28
N SER A 80 -1.37 -11.17 -26.92
CA SER A 80 -2.41 -12.08 -26.43
C SER A 80 -2.67 -13.24 -27.36
N ASP A 81 -3.05 -14.37 -26.79
CA ASP A 81 -3.55 -15.54 -27.52
C ASP A 81 -4.83 -16.06 -26.85
N PRO A 82 -6.01 -15.96 -27.51
CA PRO A 82 -6.28 -15.38 -28.83
C PRO A 82 -5.86 -13.90 -28.95
N ALA A 83 -5.57 -13.47 -30.20
CA ALA A 83 -5.12 -12.11 -30.47
C ALA A 83 -6.20 -11.06 -30.14
N LEU A 84 -5.79 -9.91 -29.60
CA LEU A 84 -6.66 -8.74 -29.41
C LEU A 84 -7.09 -8.16 -30.77
N ASP A 85 -8.37 -7.78 -30.84
CA ASP A 85 -8.92 -6.93 -31.90
C ASP A 85 -9.32 -5.59 -31.26
N GLY A 86 -8.45 -4.60 -31.40
CA GLY A 86 -8.55 -3.37 -30.61
C GLY A 86 -8.32 -3.62 -29.12
N ASP A 87 -9.35 -3.38 -28.31
CA ASP A 87 -9.38 -3.66 -26.88
C ASP A 87 -10.17 -4.93 -26.51
N MET A 88 -10.57 -5.72 -27.53
CA MET A 88 -11.44 -6.88 -27.34
C MET A 88 -10.70 -8.19 -27.62
N LEU A 89 -11.03 -9.19 -26.82
CA LEU A 89 -10.51 -10.54 -26.90
C LEU A 89 -11.68 -11.53 -26.94
N VAL A 90 -11.63 -12.53 -27.82
CA VAL A 90 -12.69 -13.52 -27.97
C VAL A 90 -12.16 -14.91 -27.62
N VAL A 91 -12.59 -15.43 -26.48
CA VAL A 91 -12.14 -16.73 -25.96
C VAL A 91 -13.16 -17.80 -26.31
N PRO A 92 -12.79 -18.86 -27.08
CA PRO A 92 -13.68 -19.96 -27.37
C PRO A 92 -13.79 -20.92 -26.17
N ILE A 93 -15.04 -21.38 -25.91
CA ILE A 93 -15.33 -22.44 -24.94
C ILE A 93 -15.92 -23.62 -25.73
N ALA A 94 -15.30 -24.79 -25.67
CA ALA A 94 -15.81 -25.98 -26.34
C ALA A 94 -16.96 -26.62 -25.57
N ALA A 95 -17.81 -27.34 -26.27
CA ALA A 95 -18.87 -28.14 -25.63
C ALA A 95 -18.25 -29.22 -24.72
N GLY A 96 -18.78 -29.35 -23.50
CA GLY A 96 -18.30 -30.28 -22.48
C GLY A 96 -17.28 -29.66 -21.51
N GLU A 97 -16.69 -28.54 -21.83
CA GLU A 97 -15.68 -27.88 -20.97
C GLU A 97 -16.33 -27.13 -19.79
N THR A 98 -15.60 -27.09 -18.70
CA THR A 98 -15.92 -26.31 -17.48
C THR A 98 -15.00 -25.11 -17.28
N THR A 99 -14.01 -24.97 -18.14
CA THR A 99 -13.00 -23.92 -18.10
C THR A 99 -12.72 -23.38 -19.51
N GLY A 100 -12.13 -22.22 -19.57
CA GLY A 100 -11.50 -21.64 -20.73
C GLY A 100 -10.32 -20.79 -20.29
N SER A 101 -9.45 -20.41 -21.19
CA SER A 101 -8.33 -19.52 -20.86
C SER A 101 -7.86 -18.76 -22.07
N PHE A 102 -7.07 -17.73 -21.81
CA PHE A 102 -6.27 -17.01 -22.79
C PHE A 102 -4.92 -16.67 -22.17
N THR A 103 -3.93 -16.44 -23.00
CA THR A 103 -2.58 -16.12 -22.56
C THR A 103 -2.25 -14.67 -22.87
N ILE A 104 -1.61 -13.99 -21.94
CA ILE A 104 -0.99 -12.68 -22.13
C ILE A 104 0.51 -12.87 -21.97
N SER A 105 1.29 -12.40 -22.93
CA SER A 105 2.74 -12.43 -22.93
C SER A 105 3.30 -11.03 -23.08
N LYS A 106 4.49 -10.79 -22.53
CA LYS A 106 5.27 -9.58 -22.85
C LYS A 106 5.65 -9.59 -24.32
N ALA A 107 5.56 -8.46 -25.01
CA ALA A 107 6.10 -8.33 -26.37
C ALA A 107 7.63 -8.45 -26.34
N GLU A 108 8.21 -8.94 -27.46
CA GLU A 108 9.64 -9.16 -27.57
C GLU A 108 10.44 -7.88 -27.25
N GLY A 109 11.37 -7.96 -26.30
CA GLY A 109 12.20 -6.84 -25.86
C GLY A 109 11.46 -5.78 -25.05
N ARG A 110 10.24 -6.05 -24.59
CA ARG A 110 9.44 -5.17 -23.73
C ARG A 110 9.36 -5.69 -22.30
N ASN A 111 9.37 -4.78 -21.34
CA ASN A 111 9.12 -5.06 -19.93
C ASN A 111 8.06 -4.09 -19.43
N PRO A 112 6.77 -4.33 -19.73
CA PRO A 112 5.70 -3.50 -19.20
C PRO A 112 5.67 -3.57 -17.68
N GLU A 113 5.41 -2.43 -17.05
CA GLU A 113 5.13 -2.30 -15.63
C GLU A 113 3.70 -1.79 -15.46
N GLY A 114 3.01 -2.23 -14.40
CA GLY A 114 1.65 -1.80 -14.14
C GLY A 114 0.62 -2.91 -14.26
N THR A 115 -0.63 -2.56 -14.50
CA THR A 115 -1.75 -3.50 -14.48
C THR A 115 -2.60 -3.42 -15.73
N VAL A 116 -3.13 -4.57 -16.12
CA VAL A 116 -4.14 -4.71 -17.19
C VAL A 116 -5.39 -5.32 -16.58
N LYS A 117 -6.55 -4.70 -16.79
CA LYS A 117 -7.85 -5.22 -16.39
C LYS A 117 -8.53 -5.91 -17.57
N PHE A 118 -9.10 -7.06 -17.30
CA PHE A 118 -9.95 -7.81 -18.21
C PHE A 118 -11.36 -7.89 -17.63
N ARG A 119 -12.36 -7.61 -18.45
CA ARG A 119 -13.77 -7.64 -18.08
C ARG A 119 -14.57 -8.48 -19.07
N ILE A 120 -15.41 -9.39 -18.56
CA ILE A 120 -16.35 -10.13 -19.39
C ILE A 120 -17.46 -9.17 -19.84
N GLU A 121 -17.56 -8.95 -21.16
CA GLU A 121 -18.56 -8.06 -21.77
C GLU A 121 -19.80 -8.82 -22.23
N SER A 122 -19.63 -9.98 -22.87
CA SER A 122 -20.73 -10.75 -23.41
C SER A 122 -20.39 -12.22 -23.64
N LEU A 123 -21.43 -13.04 -23.77
CA LEU A 123 -21.38 -14.43 -24.17
C LEU A 123 -22.13 -14.58 -25.50
N SER A 124 -21.59 -15.34 -26.44
CA SER A 124 -22.30 -15.62 -27.71
C SER A 124 -23.42 -16.66 -27.59
N ALA A 125 -23.47 -17.39 -26.46
CA ALA A 125 -24.54 -18.33 -26.16
C ALA A 125 -25.88 -17.62 -25.97
N THR A 126 -26.93 -18.06 -26.62
CA THR A 126 -28.22 -17.36 -26.71
C THR A 126 -29.18 -17.68 -25.56
N SER A 127 -29.00 -18.81 -24.88
CA SER A 127 -29.82 -19.19 -23.74
C SER A 127 -29.10 -20.15 -22.79
N GLY A 128 -29.44 -20.08 -21.52
CA GLY A 128 -28.93 -20.98 -20.50
C GLY A 128 -27.58 -20.62 -19.94
N TYR A 129 -27.02 -19.47 -20.30
CA TYR A 129 -25.76 -18.94 -19.79
C TYR A 129 -25.93 -17.49 -19.32
N LYS A 130 -25.15 -17.11 -18.33
CA LYS A 130 -25.03 -15.74 -17.86
C LYS A 130 -23.63 -15.45 -17.33
N ILE A 131 -23.28 -14.19 -17.32
CA ILE A 131 -22.07 -13.71 -16.64
C ILE A 131 -22.29 -13.86 -15.14
N GLY A 132 -21.30 -14.41 -14.43
CA GLY A 132 -21.36 -14.68 -13.00
C GLY A 132 -21.03 -13.45 -12.14
N THR A 133 -20.36 -13.67 -11.04
CA THR A 133 -20.04 -12.62 -10.05
C THR A 133 -18.62 -12.09 -10.17
N THR A 134 -17.66 -12.93 -10.60
CA THR A 134 -16.27 -12.53 -10.85
C THR A 134 -16.14 -12.09 -12.30
N THR A 135 -16.65 -10.87 -12.56
CA THR A 135 -16.75 -10.33 -13.93
C THR A 135 -15.48 -9.65 -14.42
N GLU A 136 -14.55 -9.37 -13.51
CA GLU A 136 -13.28 -8.70 -13.80
C GLU A 136 -12.12 -9.48 -13.18
N THR A 137 -10.95 -9.41 -13.83
CA THR A 137 -9.66 -9.84 -13.28
C THR A 137 -8.59 -8.83 -13.64
N THR A 138 -7.59 -8.68 -12.79
CA THR A 138 -6.44 -7.79 -13.00
C THR A 138 -5.19 -8.63 -13.16
N LEU A 139 -4.45 -8.42 -14.24
CA LEU A 139 -3.11 -8.97 -14.45
C LEU A 139 -2.09 -7.89 -14.10
N SER A 140 -1.20 -8.18 -13.15
CA SER A 140 -0.08 -7.32 -12.78
C SER A 140 1.18 -7.73 -13.51
N PHE A 141 1.78 -6.78 -14.22
CA PHE A 141 3.11 -6.89 -14.84
C PHE A 141 4.19 -6.38 -13.88
N THR A 142 4.11 -6.71 -12.63
CA THR A 142 5.23 -6.45 -11.72
C THR A 142 6.37 -7.37 -12.15
N ALA A 143 7.38 -6.76 -12.78
CA ALA A 143 8.61 -7.48 -13.06
C ALA A 143 9.26 -7.84 -11.73
N ILE A 144 9.18 -9.10 -11.32
CA ILE A 144 10.03 -9.59 -10.24
C ILE A 144 11.45 -9.64 -10.82
N VAL A 145 12.20 -8.57 -10.63
CA VAL A 145 13.63 -8.51 -11.00
C VAL A 145 14.46 -9.22 -9.95
N SER A 146 13.99 -9.29 -8.71
CA SER A 146 14.70 -9.88 -7.59
C SER A 146 13.91 -10.98 -6.89
N THR A 147 14.50 -12.16 -6.79
CA THR A 147 14.01 -13.27 -5.96
C THR A 147 14.51 -13.23 -4.52
N GLY A 148 15.19 -12.16 -4.13
CA GLY A 148 15.73 -11.95 -2.79
C GLY A 148 17.24 -11.71 -2.76
N THR A 149 17.65 -10.91 -1.80
CA THR A 149 19.06 -10.56 -1.56
C THR A 149 19.23 -9.98 -0.15
N GLU A 150 20.48 -9.67 0.20
CA GLU A 150 20.79 -8.76 1.30
C GLU A 150 20.80 -7.32 0.77
N MET A 151 20.31 -6.38 1.59
CA MET A 151 20.25 -4.96 1.26
C MET A 151 20.67 -4.13 2.47
N GLN A 152 21.53 -3.15 2.24
CA GLN A 152 21.85 -2.10 3.21
C GLN A 152 21.09 -0.83 2.82
N LEU A 153 20.35 -0.25 3.77
CA LEU A 153 19.53 0.95 3.54
C LEU A 153 20.41 2.21 3.66
N GLU A 154 20.29 3.11 2.68
CA GLU A 154 21.12 4.31 2.56
C GLU A 154 20.45 5.56 3.18
N GLY A 155 20.21 5.52 4.49
CA GLY A 155 19.59 6.65 5.22
C GLY A 155 20.57 7.74 5.63
N LYS A 156 21.85 7.41 5.73
CA LYS A 156 22.91 8.30 6.21
C LYS A 156 23.49 9.15 5.09
N VAL A 157 23.69 10.45 5.37
CA VAL A 157 24.41 11.38 4.50
C VAL A 157 25.44 12.12 5.34
N GLY A 158 26.73 11.94 5.04
CA GLY A 158 27.81 12.51 5.87
C GLY A 158 27.73 12.01 7.32
N ASP A 159 27.60 12.92 8.27
CA ASP A 159 27.47 12.60 9.69
C ASP A 159 26.02 12.50 10.17
N GLU A 160 25.04 12.79 9.30
CA GLU A 160 23.61 12.72 9.63
C GLU A 160 23.05 11.33 9.37
N ASN A 161 22.86 10.53 10.43
CA ASN A 161 22.41 9.14 10.35
C ASN A 161 20.98 8.97 9.80
N TYR A 162 20.14 9.99 9.88
CA TYR A 162 18.71 9.93 9.50
C TYR A 162 18.37 11.06 8.53
N ARG A 163 19.26 11.35 7.59
CA ARG A 163 19.03 12.42 6.61
C ARG A 163 17.97 12.04 5.60
N ASN A 164 17.98 10.78 5.17
CA ASN A 164 17.06 10.29 4.15
C ASN A 164 15.93 9.44 4.76
N MET A 165 14.74 9.57 4.17
CA MET A 165 13.74 8.51 4.11
C MET A 165 14.17 7.55 3.00
N VAL A 166 14.15 6.25 3.27
CA VAL A 166 14.57 5.22 2.31
C VAL A 166 13.37 4.36 1.95
N TYR A 167 12.90 4.51 0.73
CA TYR A 167 11.80 3.75 0.15
C TYR A 167 12.36 2.51 -0.55
N VAL A 168 11.85 1.33 -0.23
CA VAL A 168 12.35 0.04 -0.71
C VAL A 168 11.28 -0.65 -1.55
N ASP A 169 11.68 -1.07 -2.74
CA ASP A 169 10.94 -1.93 -3.65
C ASP A 169 11.62 -3.31 -3.66
N LEU A 170 10.97 -4.31 -3.07
CA LEU A 170 11.51 -5.67 -2.94
C LEU A 170 11.53 -6.39 -4.29
N SER A 171 10.52 -6.18 -5.12
CA SER A 171 10.38 -6.85 -6.41
C SER A 171 11.47 -6.44 -7.40
N ASN A 172 11.92 -5.18 -7.33
CA ASN A 172 13.00 -4.66 -8.16
C ASN A 172 14.36 -4.65 -7.46
N SER A 173 14.44 -4.96 -6.18
CA SER A 173 15.67 -4.84 -5.37
C SER A 173 16.26 -3.43 -5.42
N THR A 174 15.41 -2.43 -5.38
CA THR A 174 15.83 -1.02 -5.46
C THR A 174 15.45 -0.26 -4.20
N GLN A 175 16.14 0.86 -3.99
CA GLN A 175 15.80 1.82 -2.96
C GLN A 175 15.90 3.24 -3.50
N GLN A 176 14.96 4.10 -3.13
CA GLN A 176 14.98 5.53 -3.42
C GLN A 176 15.15 6.31 -2.12
N GLN A 177 16.10 7.25 -2.11
CA GLN A 177 16.37 8.11 -0.97
C GLN A 177 15.73 9.48 -1.22
N ILE A 178 14.95 9.97 -0.25
CA ILE A 178 14.37 11.32 -0.26
C ILE A 178 14.80 12.02 1.01
N ASP A 179 15.37 13.22 0.88
CA ASP A 179 15.74 14.05 2.03
C ASP A 179 14.50 14.31 2.89
N ARG A 180 14.51 13.82 4.15
CA ARG A 180 13.37 13.95 5.06
C ARG A 180 12.97 15.40 5.35
N LYS A 181 13.83 16.37 5.10
CA LYS A 181 13.58 17.80 5.30
C LYS A 181 13.13 18.52 4.02
N SER A 182 12.92 17.79 2.91
CA SER A 182 12.56 18.38 1.62
C SER A 182 11.13 18.91 1.57
N TRP A 183 10.22 18.44 2.42
CA TRP A 183 8.83 18.86 2.47
C TRP A 183 8.27 18.89 3.90
N ASN A 184 7.18 19.64 4.10
CA ASN A 184 6.48 19.75 5.38
C ASN A 184 5.10 19.08 5.35
N LEU A 185 4.37 19.25 4.25
CA LEU A 185 3.00 18.79 4.06
C LEU A 185 2.90 17.93 2.81
N GLY A 186 2.18 16.80 2.90
CA GLY A 186 1.86 15.90 1.78
C GLY A 186 0.39 15.99 1.42
N PHE A 187 0.08 16.17 0.13
CA PHE A 187 -1.27 16.34 -0.40
C PHE A 187 -1.71 15.06 -1.10
N CYS A 188 -2.80 14.46 -0.64
CA CYS A 188 -3.32 13.20 -1.15
C CYS A 188 -3.70 13.31 -2.63
N CYS A 189 -3.17 12.39 -3.44
CA CYS A 189 -3.43 12.31 -4.88
C CYS A 189 -4.60 11.39 -5.25
N GLY A 190 -5.09 10.58 -4.31
CA GLY A 190 -6.28 9.75 -4.48
C GLY A 190 -7.59 10.56 -4.51
N GLU A 191 -8.72 9.89 -4.42
CA GLU A 191 -10.06 10.52 -4.46
C GLU A 191 -10.29 11.49 -3.29
N GLU A 192 -9.78 11.17 -2.11
CA GLU A 192 -9.96 11.97 -0.90
C GLU A 192 -9.11 13.24 -0.92
N PHE A 193 -9.66 14.31 -0.35
CA PHE A 193 -8.93 15.56 -0.13
C PHE A 193 -8.42 15.59 1.30
N ARG A 194 -7.14 15.20 1.47
CA ARG A 194 -6.44 15.11 2.75
C ARG A 194 -5.05 15.71 2.66
N VAL A 195 -4.57 16.18 3.79
CA VAL A 195 -3.19 16.67 3.94
C VAL A 195 -2.57 15.91 5.10
N ILE A 196 -1.37 15.39 4.89
CA ILE A 196 -0.56 14.74 5.92
C ILE A 196 0.62 15.61 6.32
N LEU A 197 1.08 15.41 7.54
CA LEU A 197 2.29 16.00 8.07
C LEU A 197 3.50 15.11 7.74
N ASN A 198 4.64 15.74 7.44
CA ASN A 198 5.89 14.98 7.32
C ASN A 198 6.38 14.54 8.70
N SER A 199 5.99 13.33 9.09
CA SER A 199 6.43 12.73 10.35
C SER A 199 7.95 12.59 10.43
N SER A 200 8.62 12.35 9.28
CA SER A 200 10.08 12.21 9.21
C SER A 200 10.81 13.55 9.45
N TYR A 201 10.18 14.67 9.17
CA TYR A 201 10.71 16.01 9.50
C TYR A 201 10.27 16.49 10.88
N ALA A 202 9.69 15.60 11.69
CA ALA A 202 9.09 15.94 12.99
C ALA A 202 8.10 17.12 12.89
N THR A 203 7.29 17.13 11.84
CA THR A 203 6.29 18.16 11.62
C THR A 203 5.10 17.93 12.54
N LEU A 204 4.71 18.97 13.25
CA LEU A 204 3.56 19.04 14.13
C LEU A 204 2.63 20.15 13.64
N ALA A 205 1.33 19.99 13.86
CA ALA A 205 0.36 21.03 13.54
C ALA A 205 -0.76 21.12 14.57
N VAL A 206 -1.38 22.29 14.66
CA VAL A 206 -2.57 22.52 15.48
C VAL A 206 -3.50 23.51 14.80
N ALA A 207 -4.80 23.21 14.79
CA ALA A 207 -5.81 24.11 14.26
C ALA A 207 -6.00 25.35 15.14
N THR A 208 -6.20 26.50 14.52
CA THR A 208 -6.80 27.66 15.18
C THR A 208 -8.33 27.62 15.04
N GLU A 209 -9.04 28.48 15.78
CA GLU A 209 -10.49 28.62 15.60
C GLU A 209 -10.86 29.61 14.48
N LYS A 210 -9.85 30.20 13.80
CA LYS A 210 -10.02 31.25 12.80
C LYS A 210 -9.88 30.71 11.37
N SER A 211 -10.65 31.28 10.44
CA SER A 211 -10.58 31.02 9.01
C SER A 211 -9.92 32.15 8.19
N ASP A 212 -9.84 33.35 8.77
CA ASP A 212 -9.14 34.48 8.13
C ASP A 212 -7.64 34.45 8.44
N PHE A 213 -6.83 34.23 7.39
CA PHE A 213 -5.38 34.14 7.48
C PHE A 213 -4.73 35.38 8.12
N ALA A 214 -5.21 36.59 7.75
CA ALA A 214 -4.66 37.83 8.24
C ALA A 214 -4.92 38.08 9.73
N SER A 215 -5.97 37.50 10.28
CA SER A 215 -6.36 37.68 11.68
C SER A 215 -5.63 36.73 12.65
N VAL A 216 -4.89 35.75 12.15
CA VAL A 216 -4.09 34.82 12.95
C VAL A 216 -2.67 35.36 13.09
N GLY A 217 -2.19 35.48 14.32
CA GLY A 217 -0.88 36.07 14.61
C GLY A 217 -0.20 35.45 15.82
N LEU A 218 0.84 36.15 16.33
CA LEU A 218 1.66 35.68 17.45
C LEU A 218 0.84 35.47 18.73
N GLU A 219 -0.13 36.35 19.02
CA GLU A 219 -1.01 36.19 20.17
C GLU A 219 -1.80 34.87 20.16
N ASP A 220 -2.21 34.40 18.96
CA ASP A 220 -2.88 33.12 18.80
C ASP A 220 -1.89 31.96 18.96
N ALA A 221 -0.67 32.10 18.40
CA ALA A 221 0.37 31.10 18.55
C ALA A 221 0.80 30.93 20.02
N GLU A 222 0.88 32.02 20.81
CA GLU A 222 1.21 31.97 22.23
C GLU A 222 0.17 31.20 23.07
N LYS A 223 -1.09 31.15 22.62
CA LYS A 223 -2.18 30.39 23.26
C LYS A 223 -2.24 28.93 22.80
N ALA A 224 -1.60 28.60 21.69
CA ALA A 224 -1.60 27.25 21.13
C ALA A 224 -0.75 26.28 21.97
N PRO A 225 -0.99 24.96 21.91
CA PRO A 225 -0.08 23.97 22.48
C PRO A 225 1.34 24.12 21.91
N SER A 226 2.34 23.65 22.67
CA SER A 226 3.73 23.61 22.19
C SER A 226 3.87 22.65 21.01
N LEU A 227 4.57 23.07 19.96
CA LEU A 227 4.94 22.26 18.82
C LEU A 227 6.40 21.75 18.88
N LEU A 228 7.03 21.77 20.06
CA LEU A 228 8.39 21.25 20.24
C LEU A 228 8.47 19.74 19.99
N GLY A 229 7.52 18.98 20.52
CA GLY A 229 7.49 17.52 20.39
C GLY A 229 8.70 16.88 21.06
N GLY A 230 8.97 17.22 22.31
CA GLY A 230 10.03 16.60 23.12
C GLY A 230 9.75 15.13 23.40
N MET A 231 10.78 14.39 23.83
CA MET A 231 10.69 12.93 24.10
C MET A 231 9.64 12.56 25.17
N THR A 232 9.24 13.51 26.02
CA THR A 232 8.27 13.31 27.10
C THR A 232 6.92 13.96 26.82
N ASP A 233 6.76 14.62 25.66
CA ASP A 233 5.55 15.32 25.30
C ASP A 233 4.59 14.34 24.61
N ASP A 234 3.32 14.40 24.98
CA ASP A 234 2.27 13.69 24.22
C ASP A 234 1.94 14.50 22.98
N ILE A 235 2.32 13.97 21.83
CA ILE A 235 2.11 14.60 20.52
C ILE A 235 0.89 14.05 19.77
N THR A 236 0.10 13.19 20.39
CA THR A 236 -1.00 12.45 19.75
C THR A 236 -2.01 13.35 19.04
N SER A 237 -2.32 14.52 19.62
CA SER A 237 -3.26 15.48 19.01
C SER A 237 -2.62 16.40 17.97
N LEU A 238 -1.31 16.34 17.78
CA LEU A 238 -0.51 17.24 16.96
C LEU A 238 0.06 16.56 15.70
N ILE A 239 -0.18 15.27 15.55
CA ILE A 239 0.28 14.44 14.42
C ILE A 239 -0.88 13.67 13.81
N ASP A 240 -0.67 13.19 12.59
CA ASP A 240 -1.59 12.26 11.94
C ASP A 240 -1.52 10.88 12.59
N ASP A 241 -2.53 10.06 12.32
CA ASP A 241 -2.60 8.68 12.79
C ASP A 241 -1.39 7.86 12.32
N VAL A 242 -0.66 7.29 13.25
CA VAL A 242 0.56 6.49 12.94
C VAL A 242 0.25 5.15 12.29
N GLU A 243 -0.99 4.67 12.36
CA GLU A 243 -1.47 3.51 11.60
C GLU A 243 -1.75 3.88 10.13
N GLY A 244 -1.66 5.17 9.80
CA GLY A 244 -1.82 5.70 8.45
C GLY A 244 -3.26 5.72 7.95
N ASP A 245 -4.26 5.81 8.85
CA ASP A 245 -5.65 6.01 8.46
C ASP A 245 -5.81 7.40 7.82
N PRO A 246 -6.06 7.51 6.51
CA PRO A 246 -6.12 8.81 5.84
C PRO A 246 -7.28 9.69 6.31
N THR A 247 -8.25 9.12 7.04
CA THR A 247 -9.36 9.89 7.60
C THR A 247 -9.01 10.58 8.91
N LYS A 248 -7.90 10.19 9.56
CA LYS A 248 -7.43 10.68 10.86
C LYS A 248 -6.18 11.56 10.72
N THR A 249 -6.25 12.59 9.90
CA THR A 249 -5.18 13.60 9.78
C THR A 249 -5.50 14.82 10.62
N VAL A 250 -4.47 15.55 11.07
CA VAL A 250 -4.63 16.79 11.85
C VAL A 250 -5.44 17.83 11.09
N PHE A 251 -5.21 17.95 9.76
CA PHE A 251 -5.99 18.84 8.91
C PHE A 251 -7.44 18.36 8.69
N GLY A 252 -7.74 17.09 8.97
CA GLY A 252 -9.04 16.51 8.72
C GLY A 252 -9.44 16.54 7.24
N ARG A 253 -10.74 16.60 6.98
CA ARG A 253 -11.25 16.74 5.62
C ARG A 253 -11.06 18.18 5.13
N ILE A 254 -10.41 18.35 4.00
CA ILE A 254 -10.17 19.68 3.42
C ILE A 254 -11.48 20.32 2.97
N ALA A 255 -11.72 21.55 3.42
CA ALA A 255 -12.92 22.32 3.11
C ALA A 255 -12.98 22.70 1.62
N SER A 256 -14.20 22.88 1.11
CA SER A 256 -14.47 23.31 -0.26
C SER A 256 -14.56 24.83 -0.41
N SER A 257 -14.59 25.57 0.69
CA SER A 257 -14.69 27.04 0.72
C SER A 257 -13.70 27.67 1.69
N ASP A 258 -13.30 28.89 1.39
CA ASP A 258 -12.37 29.67 2.23
C ASP A 258 -12.93 29.93 3.64
N ASP A 259 -14.22 30.12 3.77
CA ASP A 259 -14.87 30.46 5.06
C ASP A 259 -14.91 29.26 6.02
N GLU A 260 -14.95 28.02 5.49
CA GLU A 260 -14.97 26.79 6.28
C GLU A 260 -13.56 26.32 6.67
N ALA A 261 -12.55 26.71 5.89
CA ALA A 261 -11.18 26.28 6.09
C ALA A 261 -10.53 27.01 7.26
N LYS A 262 -10.07 26.26 8.26
CA LYS A 262 -9.31 26.81 9.39
C LYS A 262 -7.87 27.09 9.01
N VAL A 263 -7.28 28.04 9.72
CA VAL A 263 -5.82 28.28 9.70
C VAL A 263 -5.19 27.37 10.73
N PHE A 264 -4.08 26.73 10.35
CA PHE A 264 -3.28 25.86 11.21
C PHE A 264 -1.93 26.48 11.49
N PHE A 265 -1.41 26.31 12.69
CA PHE A 265 0.01 26.46 12.94
C PHE A 265 0.73 25.16 12.62
N VAL A 266 1.89 25.27 11.95
CA VAL A 266 2.72 24.14 11.52
C VAL A 266 4.17 24.42 11.88
N ALA A 267 4.82 23.49 12.54
CA ALA A 267 6.23 23.56 12.87
C ALA A 267 6.93 22.24 12.62
N SER A 268 8.09 22.28 12.00
CA SER A 268 8.98 21.14 11.73
C SER A 268 10.29 21.31 12.53
N GLU A 269 11.19 20.33 12.43
CA GLU A 269 12.45 20.32 13.21
C GLU A 269 13.21 21.65 13.17
N ASP A 270 13.31 22.28 11.99
CA ASP A 270 14.19 23.44 11.78
C ASP A 270 13.51 24.80 11.99
N ASN A 271 12.19 24.86 12.29
CA ASN A 271 11.45 26.11 12.45
C ASN A 271 10.61 26.18 13.72
N LYS A 272 11.08 25.61 14.82
CA LYS A 272 10.39 25.61 16.11
C LYS A 272 11.25 26.02 17.31
N LYS A 273 12.55 26.19 17.08
CA LYS A 273 13.52 26.56 18.14
C LYS A 273 14.40 27.69 17.70
N ASP A 274 14.73 28.55 18.66
CA ASP A 274 15.78 29.54 18.52
C ASP A 274 17.19 28.92 18.60
N ALA A 275 18.22 29.76 18.52
CA ALA A 275 19.61 29.32 18.58
C ALA A 275 20.00 28.70 19.94
N GLU A 276 19.29 29.05 21.00
CA GLU A 276 19.45 28.52 22.36
C GLU A 276 18.66 27.22 22.59
N GLY A 277 17.89 26.78 21.60
CA GLY A 277 17.08 25.55 21.64
C GLY A 277 15.74 25.72 22.36
N GLN A 278 15.31 26.93 22.64
CA GLN A 278 14.01 27.24 23.24
C GLN A 278 12.95 27.35 22.13
N GLU A 279 11.67 27.06 22.48
CA GLU A 279 10.58 27.24 21.54
C GLU A 279 10.46 28.70 21.10
N ASP A 280 10.52 28.90 19.78
CA ASP A 280 10.27 30.21 19.16
C ASP A 280 9.10 30.11 18.19
N ARG A 281 7.94 30.58 18.65
CA ARG A 281 6.69 30.52 17.89
C ARG A 281 6.63 31.51 16.73
N THR A 282 7.54 32.46 16.66
CA THR A 282 7.68 33.41 15.53
C THR A 282 8.21 32.69 14.27
N LEU A 283 8.88 31.55 14.47
CA LEU A 283 9.42 30.71 13.38
C LEU A 283 8.36 29.77 12.77
N TRP A 284 7.22 29.59 13.45
CA TRP A 284 6.18 28.71 12.97
C TRP A 284 5.57 29.23 11.66
N TYR A 285 5.11 28.31 10.84
CA TYR A 285 4.24 28.66 9.72
C TYR A 285 2.77 28.66 10.15
N LYS A 286 1.98 29.50 9.49
CA LYS A 286 0.54 29.38 9.47
C LYS A 286 0.09 29.00 8.07
N VAL A 287 -0.85 28.06 7.99
CA VAL A 287 -1.25 27.40 6.76
C VAL A 287 -2.77 27.26 6.72
N LYS A 288 -3.36 27.59 5.59
CA LYS A 288 -4.77 27.35 5.28
C LYS A 288 -4.86 26.59 3.96
N VAL A 289 -5.66 25.54 3.92
CA VAL A 289 -5.81 24.68 2.74
C VAL A 289 -7.28 24.60 2.37
N VAL A 290 -7.58 24.80 1.09
CA VAL A 290 -8.91 24.59 0.50
C VAL A 290 -8.80 23.76 -0.77
N ARG A 291 -9.89 23.14 -1.15
CA ARG A 291 -9.98 22.46 -2.46
C ARG A 291 -9.96 23.49 -3.58
N ASN A 292 -9.29 23.16 -4.68
CA ASN A 292 -9.25 23.96 -5.89
C ASN A 292 -9.41 23.05 -7.11
N GLY A 293 -10.65 22.90 -7.60
CA GLY A 293 -10.98 21.89 -8.61
C GLY A 293 -10.64 20.48 -8.12
N GLU A 294 -9.85 19.77 -8.90
CA GLU A 294 -9.34 18.42 -8.53
C GLU A 294 -8.08 18.47 -7.64
N GLY A 295 -7.56 19.66 -7.34
CA GLY A 295 -6.36 19.85 -6.52
C GLY A 295 -6.61 20.70 -5.28
N TYR A 296 -5.56 21.40 -4.84
CA TYR A 296 -5.57 22.17 -3.61
C TYR A 296 -5.04 23.59 -3.85
N LYS A 297 -5.57 24.56 -3.11
CA LYS A 297 -4.99 25.89 -2.93
C LYS A 297 -4.49 25.99 -1.48
N VAL A 298 -3.23 26.36 -1.33
CA VAL A 298 -2.56 26.54 -0.05
C VAL A 298 -2.19 28.00 0.13
N GLU A 299 -2.68 28.61 1.20
CA GLU A 299 -2.27 29.90 1.70
C GLU A 299 -1.35 29.70 2.88
N TYR A 300 -0.12 30.25 2.85
CA TYR A 300 0.84 30.05 3.93
C TYR A 300 1.77 31.24 4.12
N GLY A 301 2.40 31.31 5.26
CA GLY A 301 3.40 32.32 5.64
C GLY A 301 3.90 32.05 7.04
N THR A 302 4.80 32.91 7.55
CA THR A 302 5.18 32.87 8.96
C THR A 302 4.04 33.43 9.83
N VAL A 303 4.10 33.19 11.13
CA VAL A 303 3.08 33.68 12.09
C VAL A 303 2.86 35.18 11.99
N GLY A 304 3.92 35.97 11.70
CA GLY A 304 3.84 37.44 11.58
C GLY A 304 3.27 37.94 10.23
N ASP A 305 3.15 37.13 9.21
CA ASP A 305 2.71 37.58 7.89
C ASP A 305 1.19 37.85 7.88
N THR A 306 0.79 39.03 7.35
CA THR A 306 -0.63 39.36 7.18
C THR A 306 -1.14 39.03 5.75
N THR A 307 -0.23 38.88 4.79
CA THR A 307 -0.53 38.51 3.40
C THR A 307 0.06 37.14 3.12
N PRO A 308 -0.76 36.15 2.71
CA PRO A 308 -0.26 34.81 2.44
C PRO A 308 0.51 34.74 1.13
N LYS A 309 1.46 33.84 1.05
CA LYS A 309 1.92 33.23 -0.19
C LYS A 309 0.88 32.18 -0.62
N ILE A 310 0.69 32.01 -1.91
CA ILE A 310 -0.29 31.08 -2.46
C ILE A 310 0.43 30.05 -3.34
N VAL A 311 0.11 28.79 -3.13
CA VAL A 311 0.56 27.65 -3.97
C VAL A 311 -0.66 26.84 -4.37
N GLU A 312 -0.76 26.54 -5.67
CA GLU A 312 -1.73 25.57 -6.18
C GLU A 312 -1.03 24.24 -6.39
N ILE A 313 -1.67 23.15 -5.92
CA ILE A 313 -1.12 21.80 -5.97
C ILE A 313 -2.09 20.93 -6.77
N ALA A 314 -1.61 20.40 -7.90
CA ALA A 314 -2.32 19.38 -8.66
C ALA A 314 -2.05 17.99 -8.03
N LYS A 315 -3.02 17.10 -8.13
CA LYS A 315 -2.84 15.68 -7.83
C LYS A 315 -2.06 15.02 -8.95
N ASP A 316 -1.11 14.16 -8.59
CA ASP A 316 -0.36 13.33 -9.52
C ASP A 316 -0.72 11.85 -9.28
N PRO A 317 -1.34 11.15 -10.24
CA PRO A 317 -1.81 9.77 -10.04
C PRO A 317 -0.68 8.74 -9.87
N LEU A 318 0.57 9.12 -10.15
CA LEU A 318 1.74 8.27 -9.92
C LEU A 318 2.11 8.16 -8.43
N TYR A 319 1.63 9.06 -7.58
CA TYR A 319 2.00 9.16 -6.16
C TYR A 319 0.77 9.05 -5.26
N ASN A 320 0.96 8.58 -4.03
CA ASN A 320 -0.07 8.72 -2.99
C ASN A 320 -0.15 10.17 -2.50
N TYR A 321 1.00 10.87 -2.45
CA TYR A 321 1.11 12.25 -1.97
C TYR A 321 2.12 13.08 -2.78
N VAL A 322 1.75 14.32 -3.07
CA VAL A 322 2.67 15.37 -3.53
C VAL A 322 3.11 16.20 -2.33
N GLY A 323 4.41 16.41 -2.16
CA GLY A 323 4.98 17.20 -1.07
C GLY A 323 4.94 18.71 -1.33
N LEU A 324 4.85 19.51 -0.26
CA LEU A 324 5.06 20.96 -0.26
C LEU A 324 6.11 21.34 0.77
N SER A 325 7.16 22.03 0.34
CA SER A 325 8.12 22.69 1.22
C SER A 325 7.63 24.08 1.55
N LEU A 326 7.30 24.35 2.81
CA LEU A 326 6.87 25.68 3.27
C LEU A 326 8.01 26.70 3.27
N SER A 327 9.26 26.26 3.37
CA SER A 327 10.42 27.16 3.31
C SER A 327 10.66 27.70 1.90
N THR A 328 10.50 26.87 0.87
CA THR A 328 10.74 27.25 -0.53
C THR A 328 9.46 27.62 -1.30
N GLY A 329 8.30 27.17 -0.82
CA GLY A 329 7.02 27.29 -1.53
C GLY A 329 6.91 26.43 -2.77
N LYS A 330 7.70 25.37 -2.87
CA LYS A 330 7.71 24.48 -4.04
C LYS A 330 7.13 23.11 -3.69
N THR A 331 6.47 22.52 -4.66
CA THR A 331 6.13 21.10 -4.63
C THR A 331 7.38 20.26 -4.80
N THR A 332 7.41 19.11 -4.14
CA THR A 332 8.52 18.16 -4.18
C THR A 332 7.98 16.73 -4.15
N GLU A 333 8.83 15.77 -4.41
CA GLU A 333 8.53 14.36 -4.14
C GLU A 333 8.40 14.17 -2.61
N ALA A 334 7.24 13.67 -2.17
CA ALA A 334 7.02 13.30 -0.78
C ALA A 334 7.42 11.85 -0.53
N GLU A 335 7.36 11.02 -1.55
CA GLU A 335 7.61 9.59 -1.53
C GLU A 335 8.10 9.12 -2.91
N ALA A 336 8.52 7.85 -3.03
CA ALA A 336 8.68 7.19 -4.33
C ALA A 336 7.32 7.02 -5.02
N GLU A 337 7.30 6.75 -6.33
CA GLU A 337 6.06 6.46 -7.05
C GLU A 337 5.26 5.36 -6.32
N ALA A 338 3.94 5.54 -6.19
CA ALA A 338 3.08 4.74 -5.33
C ALA A 338 3.18 3.21 -5.53
N LYS A 339 3.49 2.75 -6.75
CA LYS A 339 3.65 1.33 -7.09
C LYS A 339 5.10 0.84 -7.03
N LYS A 340 6.05 1.68 -6.64
CA LYS A 340 7.49 1.40 -6.65
C LYS A 340 8.11 1.42 -5.25
N TRP A 341 7.33 1.10 -4.23
CA TRP A 341 7.86 0.88 -2.90
C TRP A 341 6.90 0.05 -2.05
N ASP A 342 7.47 -0.78 -1.18
CA ASP A 342 6.74 -1.65 -0.26
C ASP A 342 6.79 -1.11 1.16
N PHE A 343 7.96 -0.65 1.58
CA PHE A 343 8.14 -0.03 2.89
C PHE A 343 9.16 1.11 2.84
N MET A 344 9.04 2.01 3.80
CA MET A 344 9.97 3.11 4.03
C MET A 344 10.63 2.93 5.40
N TRP A 345 11.94 3.13 5.46
CA TRP A 345 12.69 3.30 6.71
C TRP A 345 12.99 4.78 6.92
N SER A 346 12.76 5.29 8.15
CA SER A 346 13.02 6.69 8.47
C SER A 346 13.08 6.96 9.98
N TYR A 347 13.38 8.23 10.33
CA TYR A 347 12.97 8.85 11.59
C TYR A 347 11.49 9.23 11.46
N ALA A 348 10.64 8.85 12.41
CA ALA A 348 9.21 9.17 12.35
C ALA A 348 8.54 9.06 13.74
N ALA A 349 7.30 9.53 13.85
CA ALA A 349 6.48 9.28 15.03
C ALA A 349 6.16 7.79 15.16
N ALA A 350 6.29 7.27 16.37
CA ALA A 350 5.98 5.90 16.70
C ALA A 350 5.48 5.77 18.13
N SER A 351 4.77 4.70 18.42
CA SER A 351 4.38 4.35 19.79
C SER A 351 5.61 3.93 20.58
N THR A 352 5.81 4.57 21.72
CA THR A 352 6.87 4.25 22.68
C THR A 352 6.23 3.91 24.02
N VAL A 353 6.68 2.83 24.67
CA VAL A 353 6.21 2.45 26.00
C VAL A 353 7.11 3.11 27.03
N MET A 354 6.55 4.07 27.76
CA MET A 354 7.21 4.75 28.89
C MET A 354 6.70 4.20 30.21
N ALA A 355 7.33 4.58 31.32
CA ALA A 355 6.86 4.22 32.66
C ALA A 355 5.42 4.70 32.96
N SER A 356 4.98 5.77 32.30
CA SER A 356 3.62 6.32 32.36
C SER A 356 2.61 5.59 31.46
N GLY A 357 3.04 4.65 30.62
CA GLY A 357 2.24 3.94 29.63
C GLY A 357 2.69 4.23 28.20
N PRO A 358 1.96 3.72 27.20
CA PRO A 358 2.24 3.99 25.80
C PRO A 358 1.98 5.49 25.49
N MET A 359 2.87 6.09 24.72
CA MET A 359 2.75 7.45 24.21
C MET A 359 3.32 7.52 22.80
N LEU A 360 2.89 8.50 22.01
CA LEU A 360 3.46 8.79 20.70
C LEU A 360 4.62 9.78 20.86
N SER A 361 5.75 9.44 20.28
CA SER A 361 6.93 10.30 20.22
C SER A 361 7.71 10.05 18.95
N PHE A 362 8.60 10.97 18.57
CA PHE A 362 9.47 10.74 17.42
C PHE A 362 10.57 9.74 17.78
N SER A 363 10.75 8.76 16.91
CA SER A 363 11.67 7.65 17.08
C SER A 363 12.53 7.45 15.83
N GLN A 364 13.72 6.93 16.06
CA GLN A 364 14.62 6.50 14.99
C GLN A 364 14.26 5.10 14.51
N ASP A 365 14.68 4.75 13.30
CA ASP A 365 14.57 3.41 12.75
C ASP A 365 13.12 2.87 12.74
N VAL A 366 12.22 3.68 12.20
CA VAL A 366 10.79 3.32 12.03
C VAL A 366 10.58 2.77 10.63
N ILE A 367 9.89 1.65 10.53
CA ILE A 367 9.44 1.08 9.26
C ILE A 367 7.96 1.39 9.06
N THR A 368 7.64 1.96 7.91
CA THR A 368 6.27 2.28 7.49
C THR A 368 5.97 1.55 6.19
N ILE A 369 4.89 0.76 6.12
CA ILE A 369 4.50 0.04 4.90
C ILE A 369 3.60 0.90 4.00
N ASN A 370 3.62 0.63 2.70
CA ASN A 370 2.81 1.31 1.69
C ASN A 370 1.36 0.81 1.67
N ARG A 371 0.65 1.03 2.77
CA ARG A 371 -0.73 0.56 2.92
C ARG A 371 -1.69 1.08 1.84
N LEU A 372 -1.45 2.31 1.35
CA LEU A 372 -2.33 2.94 0.35
C LEU A 372 -2.22 2.27 -1.03
N SER A 373 -1.08 1.62 -1.31
CA SER A 373 -0.90 0.82 -2.51
C SER A 373 -1.23 -0.67 -2.29
N GLY A 374 -1.76 -1.04 -1.12
CA GLY A 374 -2.22 -2.40 -0.83
C GLY A 374 -1.16 -3.32 -0.24
N VAL A 375 -0.03 -2.79 0.24
CA VAL A 375 0.98 -3.58 0.95
C VAL A 375 0.44 -4.01 2.31
N GLU A 376 0.64 -5.28 2.64
CA GLU A 376 0.27 -5.90 3.91
C GLU A 376 1.48 -6.60 4.52
N VAL A 377 1.52 -6.74 5.84
CA VAL A 377 2.62 -7.42 6.52
C VAL A 377 2.12 -8.34 7.62
N ALA A 378 2.76 -9.50 7.75
CA ALA A 378 2.57 -10.39 8.88
C ALA A 378 3.87 -10.52 9.67
N THR A 379 3.79 -10.49 11.02
CA THR A 379 4.90 -10.80 11.90
C THR A 379 4.89 -12.29 12.24
N VAL A 380 5.99 -12.98 11.97
CA VAL A 380 6.16 -14.41 12.28
C VAL A 380 7.20 -14.57 13.38
N MET A 381 6.80 -15.22 14.48
CA MET A 381 7.72 -15.53 15.57
C MET A 381 8.55 -16.76 15.24
N THR A 382 9.88 -16.69 15.43
CA THR A 382 10.80 -17.79 15.09
C THR A 382 10.58 -19.06 15.91
N GLU A 383 9.93 -18.97 17.08
CA GLU A 383 9.51 -20.12 17.87
C GLU A 383 8.39 -20.93 17.19
N THR A 384 7.56 -20.28 16.35
CA THR A 384 6.50 -20.93 15.59
C THR A 384 7.07 -21.54 14.31
N LYS A 385 7.84 -20.77 13.56
CA LYS A 385 8.49 -21.21 12.31
C LYS A 385 9.77 -20.40 12.09
N THR A 386 10.88 -21.06 11.77
CA THR A 386 12.13 -20.33 11.48
C THR A 386 12.08 -19.63 10.13
N TYR A 387 12.89 -18.58 9.95
CA TYR A 387 13.01 -17.88 8.66
C TYR A 387 13.36 -18.85 7.51
N ALA A 388 14.30 -19.78 7.75
CA ALA A 388 14.75 -20.76 6.76
C ALA A 388 13.66 -21.77 6.35
N ASP A 389 12.80 -22.15 7.29
CA ASP A 389 11.79 -23.18 7.09
C ASP A 389 10.45 -22.63 6.60
N PHE A 390 10.23 -21.30 6.70
CA PHE A 390 9.01 -20.66 6.23
C PHE A 390 8.95 -20.66 4.70
N LYS A 391 7.88 -21.18 4.15
CA LYS A 391 7.61 -21.34 2.71
C LYS A 391 6.28 -20.72 2.33
N TYR A 392 5.98 -20.64 1.02
CA TYR A 392 4.73 -20.07 0.53
C TYR A 392 3.49 -20.74 1.11
N GLU A 393 3.52 -22.06 1.35
CA GLU A 393 2.40 -22.80 1.93
C GLU A 393 2.03 -22.33 3.35
N ASP A 394 2.99 -21.70 4.06
CA ASP A 394 2.78 -21.19 5.40
C ASP A 394 2.07 -19.82 5.41
N VAL A 395 2.07 -19.10 4.26
CA VAL A 395 1.46 -17.77 4.11
C VAL A 395 -0.02 -17.79 4.48
N ALA A 396 -0.73 -18.86 4.13
CA ALA A 396 -2.16 -19.01 4.44
C ALA A 396 -2.48 -19.01 5.95
N SER A 397 -1.49 -19.27 6.81
CA SER A 397 -1.62 -19.27 8.27
C SER A 397 -1.12 -17.98 8.93
N ALA A 398 -0.54 -17.06 8.15
CA ALA A 398 -0.02 -15.78 8.64
C ALA A 398 -1.15 -14.76 8.78
N GLU A 399 -1.11 -13.98 9.84
CA GLU A 399 -2.08 -12.92 10.10
C GLU A 399 -1.52 -11.61 9.56
N PHE A 400 -2.09 -11.12 8.45
CA PHE A 400 -1.66 -9.89 7.80
C PHE A 400 -2.35 -8.66 8.38
N GLU A 401 -1.56 -7.63 8.59
CA GLU A 401 -1.97 -6.31 9.06
C GLU A 401 -1.75 -5.27 7.96
N THR A 402 -2.65 -4.29 7.87
CA THR A 402 -2.61 -3.20 6.90
C THR A 402 -2.22 -1.86 7.52
N ALA A 403 -1.96 -1.81 8.82
CA ALA A 403 -1.53 -0.60 9.49
C ALA A 403 -0.14 -0.15 8.99
N ALA A 404 0.01 1.13 8.67
CA ALA A 404 1.26 1.66 8.15
C ALA A 404 2.47 1.37 9.07
N ASN A 405 2.23 1.32 10.38
CA ASN A 405 3.23 1.05 11.41
C ASN A 405 3.26 -0.42 11.88
N ALA A 406 2.71 -1.38 11.11
CA ALA A 406 2.64 -2.79 11.49
C ALA A 406 4.04 -3.39 11.83
N ILE A 407 5.09 -2.97 11.13
CA ILE A 407 6.47 -3.25 11.54
C ILE A 407 6.94 -2.20 12.56
N GLY A 408 6.79 -0.92 12.25
CA GLY A 408 7.13 0.20 13.12
C GLY A 408 8.54 0.10 13.69
N THR A 409 8.64 0.03 15.02
CA THR A 409 9.89 -0.17 15.77
C THR A 409 10.03 -1.58 16.35
N THR A 410 9.12 -2.51 16.02
CA THR A 410 9.04 -3.84 16.65
C THR A 410 10.18 -4.78 16.27
N TRP A 411 10.92 -4.48 15.21
CA TRP A 411 12.02 -5.27 14.67
C TRP A 411 13.36 -5.11 15.43
N ARG A 412 13.45 -4.11 16.33
CA ARG A 412 14.68 -3.76 17.04
C ARG A 412 14.45 -3.44 18.51
N THR A 413 15.53 -3.41 19.26
CA THR A 413 15.60 -2.86 20.61
C THR A 413 16.68 -1.76 20.62
N PRO A 414 16.36 -0.51 20.99
CA PRO A 414 17.40 0.52 21.08
C PRO A 414 18.39 0.22 22.22
N ALA A 415 19.66 0.59 22.02
CA ALA A 415 20.62 0.57 23.11
C ALA A 415 20.24 1.61 24.17
N MET A 416 20.14 1.19 25.41
CA MET A 416 19.82 2.03 26.56
C MET A 416 20.76 1.65 27.73
N PRO A 417 20.93 2.51 28.74
CA PRO A 417 21.65 2.12 29.95
C PRO A 417 21.07 0.80 30.53
N GLY A 418 21.88 -0.27 30.52
CA GLY A 418 21.48 -1.62 30.98
C GLY A 418 20.90 -2.55 29.90
N SER A 419 20.82 -2.10 28.62
CA SER A 419 20.45 -2.94 27.47
C SER A 419 21.45 -2.75 26.35
N THR A 420 21.91 -3.85 25.72
CA THR A 420 22.85 -3.80 24.60
C THR A 420 22.21 -3.31 23.30
N GLY A 421 20.87 -3.36 23.19
CA GLY A 421 20.18 -3.08 21.93
C GLY A 421 20.38 -4.20 20.91
N GLY A 422 20.06 -3.92 19.64
CA GLY A 422 20.23 -4.80 18.49
C GLY A 422 18.92 -5.15 17.79
N VAL A 423 19.02 -5.83 16.67
CA VAL A 423 17.86 -6.39 15.96
C VAL A 423 17.23 -7.49 16.78
N LYS A 424 15.92 -7.67 16.67
CA LYS A 424 15.22 -8.79 17.28
C LYS A 424 15.33 -10.01 16.39
N THR A 425 15.90 -11.08 16.94
CA THR A 425 16.10 -12.37 16.26
C THR A 425 14.97 -13.37 16.51
N ASP A 426 13.99 -12.99 17.35
CA ASP A 426 12.85 -13.81 17.70
C ASP A 426 11.71 -13.74 16.66
N ARG A 427 11.87 -12.95 15.61
CA ARG A 427 10.86 -12.70 14.58
C ARG A 427 11.44 -12.35 13.22
N PHE A 428 10.62 -12.51 12.22
CA PHE A 428 10.78 -11.99 10.87
C PHE A 428 9.41 -11.53 10.34
N PHE A 429 9.38 -10.96 9.15
CA PHE A 429 8.18 -10.40 8.55
C PHE A 429 7.88 -11.07 7.23
N VAL A 430 6.60 -11.21 6.90
CA VAL A 430 6.14 -11.60 5.57
C VAL A 430 5.41 -10.41 4.99
N ILE A 431 5.90 -9.90 3.86
CA ILE A 431 5.35 -8.73 3.17
C ILE A 431 4.63 -9.24 1.92
N LYS A 432 3.36 -8.86 1.77
CA LYS A 432 2.65 -8.92 0.51
C LYS A 432 2.80 -7.56 -0.14
N ASP A 433 3.51 -7.50 -1.28
CA ASP A 433 3.76 -6.26 -2.01
C ASP A 433 2.50 -5.74 -2.74
N CYS A 434 2.60 -4.57 -3.36
CA CYS A 434 1.51 -3.97 -4.13
C CYS A 434 1.15 -4.75 -5.41
N GLY A 435 2.01 -5.65 -5.86
CA GLY A 435 1.80 -6.56 -6.98
C GLY A 435 1.18 -7.90 -6.60
N GLY A 436 1.00 -8.16 -5.29
CA GLY A 436 0.47 -9.42 -4.76
C GLY A 436 1.52 -10.50 -4.52
N ASN A 437 2.82 -10.19 -4.65
CA ASN A 437 3.92 -11.12 -4.36
C ASN A 437 4.19 -11.18 -2.87
N TYR A 438 4.68 -12.30 -2.39
CA TYR A 438 5.00 -12.53 -0.98
C TYR A 438 6.49 -12.66 -0.77
N TYR A 439 7.04 -11.83 0.10
CA TYR A 439 8.45 -11.85 0.50
C TYR A 439 8.55 -12.11 2.00
N LYS A 440 9.45 -12.99 2.43
CA LYS A 440 9.89 -13.02 3.84
C LYS A 440 11.10 -12.12 3.99
N LEU A 441 11.15 -11.35 5.07
CA LEU A 441 12.15 -10.34 5.35
C LEU A 441 12.61 -10.43 6.82
N GLN A 442 13.91 -10.35 7.06
CA GLN A 442 14.44 -10.14 8.41
C GLN A 442 15.53 -9.09 8.40
N PHE A 443 15.62 -8.33 9.48
CA PHE A 443 16.70 -7.38 9.68
C PHE A 443 17.92 -8.07 10.27
N LEU A 444 19.13 -7.66 9.82
CA LEU A 444 20.41 -8.25 10.21
C LEU A 444 21.17 -7.36 11.18
N SER A 445 21.14 -6.03 10.97
CA SER A 445 21.84 -5.05 11.81
C SER A 445 21.23 -3.66 11.67
N PHE A 446 21.52 -2.75 12.61
CA PHE A 446 21.15 -1.31 12.47
C PHE A 446 22.13 -0.37 13.21
N GLY A 447 23.26 -0.89 13.68
CA GLY A 447 24.33 -0.08 14.28
C GLY A 447 24.01 0.43 15.68
N SER A 448 23.21 -0.30 16.47
CA SER A 448 22.95 0.03 17.86
C SER A 448 22.94 -1.25 18.71
N GLY A 449 24.10 -1.60 19.26
CA GLY A 449 24.29 -2.83 20.02
C GLY A 449 24.60 -4.07 19.18
N ASP A 450 24.72 -3.90 17.87
CA ASP A 450 25.15 -4.89 16.89
C ASP A 450 26.31 -4.37 16.05
N SER A 451 26.77 -5.14 15.04
CA SER A 451 27.92 -4.80 14.19
C SER A 451 27.60 -3.85 13.03
N GLY A 452 26.33 -3.42 12.91
CA GLY A 452 25.91 -2.56 11.81
C GLY A 452 26.33 -1.10 11.94
N GLU A 453 26.02 -0.29 10.93
CA GLU A 453 26.25 1.15 10.89
C GLU A 453 24.95 1.92 11.18
N ARG A 454 25.00 2.94 12.06
CA ARG A 454 23.85 3.81 12.32
C ARG A 454 23.43 4.56 11.05
N GLY A 455 22.13 4.51 10.76
CA GLY A 455 21.56 5.12 9.55
C GLY A 455 21.69 4.27 8.30
N ARG A 456 22.23 3.06 8.45
CA ARG A 456 22.38 2.06 7.37
C ARG A 456 22.02 0.65 7.87
N PRO A 457 20.77 0.42 8.26
CA PRO A 457 20.37 -0.91 8.66
C PRO A 457 20.47 -1.90 7.50
N GLU A 458 20.78 -3.13 7.85
CA GLU A 458 20.90 -4.24 6.90
C GLU A 458 19.73 -5.19 7.08
N LEU A 459 19.22 -5.70 5.99
CA LEU A 459 18.18 -6.69 5.93
C LEU A 459 18.47 -7.74 4.88
N GLN A 460 17.84 -8.90 5.00
CA GLN A 460 17.73 -9.88 3.92
C GLN A 460 16.27 -10.19 3.66
N TYR A 461 15.96 -10.51 2.42
CA TYR A 461 14.62 -10.93 2.02
C TYR A 461 14.69 -12.02 0.95
N GLU A 462 13.61 -12.77 0.81
CA GLU A 462 13.47 -13.87 -0.15
C GLU A 462 12.03 -13.91 -0.64
N LEU A 463 11.85 -14.00 -1.97
CA LEU A 463 10.56 -14.21 -2.60
C LEU A 463 10.02 -15.58 -2.21
N LEU A 464 8.79 -15.62 -1.76
CA LEU A 464 8.05 -16.86 -1.49
C LEU A 464 7.18 -17.25 -2.70
N LYS A 465 6.54 -16.27 -3.30
CA LYS A 465 5.79 -16.35 -4.55
C LYS A 465 5.37 -14.93 -5.00
#